data_b3ac6d2690fe1c44076d3b67f0e771e3
#
_entry.id   b3ac6d2690fe1c44076d3b67f0e771e3
#
_cell.length_a   1.000
_cell.length_b   1.000
_cell.length_c   1.000
_cell.angle_alpha   90.00
_cell.angle_beta   90.00
_cell.angle_gamma   90.00
#
_symmetry.space_group_name_H-M   'P 1'
#
loop_
_entity.id
_entity.type
_entity.pdbx_description
1 polymer ?
#
loop_
_entity_poly.entity_id
_entity_poly.type
_entity_poly.pdbx_seq_one_letter_code
_entity_poly.pdbx_strand_id
1 'polypeptide(L)'
;EKTRNYYLERIQKGGYHIYTTLDMDVQKQVDAIYTDLEKIPTTRSTQQLQSGIVVIDNRTGDVVALSGGVGEKTDFFAYNKATQARLQTGSSQKPISVYAPAFEKGGFSPATVIKDMPVEYIDGTPFPRNDNREYNYSRTIFSGIVSSVNAISANTLMAITPSYGYSFAKYNFG
;
A
#
# COMPACT_ATOMS: atom_id res chain seq x y z
N GLU A 1 24.41 -13.96 -17.89
CA GLU A 1 23.74 -13.39 -19.09
C GLU A 1 23.45 -14.46 -20.14
N LYS A 2 24.44 -15.27 -20.57
CA LYS A 2 24.26 -16.40 -21.52
C LYS A 2 23.20 -17.40 -21.05
N THR A 3 23.18 -17.76 -19.77
CA THR A 3 22.22 -18.71 -19.20
C THR A 3 20.79 -18.18 -19.25
N ARG A 4 20.57 -16.88 -18.94
CA ARG A 4 19.27 -16.23 -19.01
C ARG A 4 18.71 -16.24 -20.43
N ASN A 5 19.53 -15.84 -21.41
CA ASN A 5 19.13 -15.80 -22.81
C ASN A 5 18.78 -17.21 -23.36
N TYR A 6 19.53 -18.22 -22.97
CA TYR A 6 19.24 -19.61 -23.32
C TYR A 6 17.85 -20.05 -22.82
N TYR A 7 17.50 -19.76 -21.58
CA TYR A 7 16.16 -20.12 -21.04
C TYR A 7 15.05 -19.28 -21.65
N LEU A 8 15.29 -18.00 -21.95
CA LEU A 8 14.30 -17.17 -22.64
C LEU A 8 13.99 -17.71 -24.04
N GLU A 9 15.01 -18.08 -24.82
CA GLU A 9 14.81 -18.70 -26.13
C GLU A 9 14.02 -20.01 -26.04
N ARG A 10 14.31 -20.84 -25.06
CA ARG A 10 13.55 -22.08 -24.84
C ARG A 10 12.08 -21.82 -24.51
N ILE A 11 11.79 -20.84 -23.68
CA ILE A 11 10.41 -20.47 -23.34
C ILE A 11 9.69 -19.94 -24.58
N GLN A 12 10.31 -19.07 -25.34
CA GLN A 12 9.71 -18.45 -26.53
C GLN A 12 9.48 -19.45 -27.69
N LYS A 13 10.36 -20.44 -27.84
CA LYS A 13 10.32 -21.39 -28.95
C LYS A 13 9.79 -22.78 -28.54
N GLY A 14 9.55 -23.01 -27.25
CA GLY A 14 9.28 -24.33 -26.69
C GLY A 14 7.83 -24.79 -26.80
N GLY A 15 6.92 -24.00 -27.34
CA GLY A 15 5.50 -24.35 -27.48
C GLY A 15 4.77 -24.52 -26.16
N TYR A 16 5.23 -23.84 -25.09
CA TYR A 16 4.60 -23.90 -23.78
C TYR A 16 3.27 -23.15 -23.75
N HIS A 17 2.29 -23.72 -23.07
CA HIS A 17 1.04 -23.04 -22.71
C HIS A 17 1.20 -22.49 -21.29
N ILE A 18 0.98 -21.17 -21.13
CA ILE A 18 1.07 -20.51 -19.84
C ILE A 18 -0.36 -20.18 -19.38
N TYR A 19 -0.79 -20.82 -18.30
CA TYR A 19 -2.07 -20.54 -17.65
C TYR A 19 -1.84 -19.53 -16.53
N THR A 20 -2.62 -18.48 -16.52
CA THR A 20 -2.53 -17.39 -15.53
C THR A 20 -3.89 -17.16 -14.89
N THR A 21 -3.91 -16.38 -13.79
CA THR A 21 -5.14 -15.93 -13.13
C THR A 21 -5.73 -14.66 -13.77
N LEU A 22 -5.13 -14.19 -14.88
CA LEU A 22 -5.54 -12.97 -15.56
C LEU A 22 -7.00 -13.08 -16.06
N ASP A 23 -7.84 -12.13 -15.61
CA ASP A 23 -9.18 -11.88 -16.16
C ASP A 23 -9.09 -10.77 -17.21
N MET A 24 -9.33 -11.15 -18.47
CA MET A 24 -9.20 -10.23 -19.60
C MET A 24 -10.23 -9.10 -19.59
N ASP A 25 -11.40 -9.30 -18.98
CA ASP A 25 -12.43 -8.26 -18.95
C ASP A 25 -12.09 -7.22 -17.87
N VAL A 26 -11.56 -7.66 -16.74
CA VAL A 26 -11.02 -6.76 -15.71
C VAL A 26 -9.78 -6.04 -16.22
N GLN A 27 -8.85 -6.73 -16.87
CA GLN A 27 -7.64 -6.12 -17.43
C GLN A 27 -7.94 -5.05 -18.46
N LYS A 28 -8.89 -5.27 -19.38
CA LYS A 28 -9.31 -4.25 -20.36
C LYS A 28 -9.85 -2.98 -19.69
N GLN A 29 -10.57 -3.11 -18.58
CA GLN A 29 -11.05 -1.93 -17.83
C GLN A 29 -9.89 -1.18 -17.18
N VAL A 30 -8.93 -1.88 -16.59
CA VAL A 30 -7.71 -1.29 -16.04
C VAL A 30 -6.93 -0.56 -17.14
N ASP A 31 -6.74 -1.19 -18.29
CA ASP A 31 -6.01 -0.59 -19.41
C ASP A 31 -6.74 0.66 -19.95
N ALA A 32 -8.07 0.60 -20.11
CA ALA A 32 -8.86 1.73 -20.57
C ALA A 32 -8.80 2.96 -19.63
N ILE A 33 -8.60 2.75 -18.33
CA ILE A 33 -8.40 3.84 -17.37
C ILE A 33 -6.96 4.35 -17.44
N TYR A 34 -5.98 3.45 -17.47
CA TYR A 34 -4.56 3.79 -17.35
C TYR A 34 -3.96 4.38 -18.62
N THR A 35 -4.56 4.15 -19.79
CA THR A 35 -4.18 4.77 -21.07
C THR A 35 -4.88 6.10 -21.33
N ASP A 36 -6.02 6.34 -20.68
CA ASP A 36 -6.77 7.59 -20.81
C ASP A 36 -6.25 8.65 -19.84
N LEU A 37 -5.37 9.51 -20.33
CA LEU A 37 -4.72 10.53 -19.50
C LEU A 37 -5.69 11.57 -18.94
N GLU A 38 -6.90 11.71 -19.51
CA GLU A 38 -7.93 12.62 -18.99
C GLU A 38 -8.52 12.13 -17.65
N LYS A 39 -8.46 10.81 -17.42
CA LYS A 39 -8.89 10.19 -16.15
C LYS A 39 -7.82 10.25 -15.06
N ILE A 40 -6.60 10.61 -15.41
CA ILE A 40 -5.49 10.66 -14.45
C ILE A 40 -5.42 12.07 -13.84
N PRO A 41 -5.39 12.18 -12.49
CA PRO A 41 -5.29 13.46 -11.83
C PRO A 41 -4.05 14.25 -12.28
N THR A 42 -4.21 15.54 -12.52
CA THR A 42 -3.11 16.43 -12.81
C THR A 42 -2.44 16.91 -11.51
N THR A 43 -1.17 17.20 -11.58
CA THR A 43 -0.39 17.78 -10.48
C THR A 43 0.15 19.15 -10.87
N ARG A 44 0.79 19.85 -9.95
CA ARG A 44 1.50 21.11 -10.26
C ARG A 44 2.81 20.87 -11.04
N SER A 45 3.26 19.62 -11.13
CA SER A 45 4.42 19.23 -11.91
C SER A 45 4.06 19.11 -13.39
N THR A 46 5.03 19.38 -14.26
CA THR A 46 4.93 19.11 -15.71
C THR A 46 5.09 17.63 -16.04
N GLN A 47 5.56 16.83 -15.07
CA GLN A 47 5.70 15.38 -15.23
C GLN A 47 4.34 14.70 -15.10
N GLN A 48 4.09 13.74 -15.98
CA GLN A 48 2.92 12.88 -15.92
C GLN A 48 2.91 12.11 -14.60
N LEU A 49 1.81 12.24 -13.83
CA LEU A 49 1.61 11.43 -12.63
C LEU A 49 1.64 9.95 -13.00
N GLN A 50 2.40 9.20 -12.23
CA GLN A 50 2.55 7.76 -12.42
C GLN A 50 1.99 6.99 -11.25
N SER A 51 1.42 5.82 -11.53
CA SER A 51 0.97 4.87 -10.51
C SER A 51 1.08 3.44 -11.02
N GLY A 52 0.89 2.50 -10.11
CA GLY A 52 0.67 1.08 -10.43
C GLY A 52 -0.59 0.62 -9.73
N ILE A 53 -1.27 -0.35 -10.31
CA ILE A 53 -2.46 -0.98 -9.72
C ILE A 53 -2.35 -2.50 -9.78
N VAL A 54 -2.85 -3.15 -8.74
CA VAL A 54 -3.07 -4.60 -8.69
C VAL A 54 -4.52 -4.82 -8.29
N VAL A 55 -5.23 -5.67 -9.03
CA VAL A 55 -6.59 -6.09 -8.72
C VAL A 55 -6.57 -7.55 -8.28
N ILE A 56 -7.12 -7.81 -7.10
CA ILE A 56 -7.14 -9.13 -6.49
C ILE A 56 -8.60 -9.58 -6.32
N ASP A 57 -8.91 -10.81 -6.74
CA ASP A 57 -10.19 -11.45 -6.40
C ASP A 57 -10.16 -11.86 -4.92
N ASN A 58 -10.97 -11.22 -4.10
CA ASN A 58 -11.03 -11.48 -2.66
C ASN A 58 -11.51 -12.88 -2.28
N ARG A 59 -12.12 -13.63 -3.21
CA ARG A 59 -12.61 -15.00 -2.96
C ARG A 59 -11.48 -16.02 -3.08
N THR A 60 -10.52 -15.77 -3.96
CA THR A 60 -9.45 -16.71 -4.29
C THR A 60 -8.07 -16.22 -3.86
N GLY A 61 -7.87 -14.90 -3.72
CA GLY A 61 -6.59 -14.27 -3.51
C GLY A 61 -5.77 -14.09 -4.80
N ASP A 62 -6.34 -14.43 -5.95
CA ASP A 62 -5.65 -14.35 -7.23
C ASP A 62 -5.53 -12.90 -7.72
N VAL A 63 -4.39 -12.58 -8.31
CA VAL A 63 -4.21 -11.34 -9.07
C VAL A 63 -4.86 -11.50 -10.43
N VAL A 64 -5.96 -10.79 -10.66
CA VAL A 64 -6.77 -10.89 -11.88
C VAL A 64 -6.48 -9.79 -12.91
N ALA A 65 -5.90 -8.66 -12.48
CA ALA A 65 -5.43 -7.61 -13.38
C ALA A 65 -4.33 -6.79 -12.72
N LEU A 66 -3.49 -6.15 -13.51
CA LEU A 66 -2.51 -5.18 -13.03
C LEU A 66 -2.11 -4.18 -14.12
N SER A 67 -1.68 -2.98 -13.71
CA SER A 67 -0.97 -2.05 -14.58
C SER A 67 0.26 -1.48 -13.86
N GLY A 68 1.40 -1.53 -14.54
CA GLY A 68 2.68 -1.06 -14.00
C GLY A 68 2.99 0.39 -14.25
N GLY A 69 2.10 1.15 -14.88
CA GLY A 69 2.31 2.56 -15.19
C GLY A 69 1.15 3.18 -15.96
N VAL A 70 1.09 4.51 -15.94
CA VAL A 70 0.11 5.33 -16.65
C VAL A 70 0.60 5.64 -18.06
N GLY A 71 -0.31 5.71 -19.02
CA GLY A 71 -0.05 5.97 -20.45
C GLY A 71 0.12 4.69 -21.27
N GLU A 72 0.31 4.88 -22.57
CA GLU A 72 0.59 3.78 -23.49
C GLU A 72 1.92 3.10 -23.16
N LYS A 73 1.94 1.79 -23.31
CA LYS A 73 3.13 0.95 -23.07
C LYS A 73 3.83 0.70 -24.38
N THR A 74 4.85 1.50 -24.65
CA THR A 74 5.64 1.45 -25.90
C THR A 74 6.86 0.57 -25.79
N ASP A 75 7.38 0.34 -24.57
CA ASP A 75 8.63 -0.35 -24.33
C ASP A 75 8.42 -1.76 -23.79
N PHE A 76 9.18 -2.71 -24.34
CA PHE A 76 9.31 -4.05 -23.76
C PHE A 76 10.17 -3.99 -22.50
N PHE A 77 9.76 -4.72 -21.45
CA PHE A 77 10.47 -4.79 -20.17
C PHE A 77 10.57 -3.46 -19.41
N ALA A 78 9.66 -2.51 -19.69
CA ALA A 78 9.55 -1.29 -18.92
C ALA A 78 9.39 -1.57 -17.41
N TYR A 79 9.85 -0.63 -16.59
CA TYR A 79 9.74 -0.73 -15.14
C TYR A 79 8.28 -0.82 -14.69
N ASN A 80 7.92 -1.95 -14.10
CA ASN A 80 6.57 -2.22 -13.63
C ASN A 80 6.40 -1.72 -12.19
N LYS A 81 5.72 -0.58 -12.02
CA LYS A 81 5.51 0.04 -10.70
C LYS A 81 4.64 -0.79 -9.77
N ALA A 82 3.74 -1.61 -10.31
CA ALA A 82 2.89 -2.48 -9.50
C ALA A 82 3.66 -3.61 -8.80
N THR A 83 4.77 -4.07 -9.39
CA THR A 83 5.51 -5.24 -8.90
C THR A 83 6.95 -4.93 -8.47
N GLN A 84 7.52 -3.83 -8.93
CA GLN A 84 8.94 -3.50 -8.72
C GLN A 84 9.15 -2.24 -7.88
N ALA A 85 8.16 -1.34 -7.80
CA ALA A 85 8.32 -0.10 -7.04
C ALA A 85 8.41 -0.39 -5.53
N ARG A 86 9.36 0.29 -4.89
CA ARG A 86 9.50 0.29 -3.43
C ARG A 86 9.33 1.72 -2.94
N LEU A 87 8.13 2.02 -2.46
CA LEU A 87 7.74 3.35 -2.01
C LEU A 87 7.30 3.29 -0.55
N GLN A 88 7.35 4.44 0.12
CA GLN A 88 6.75 4.57 1.43
C GLN A 88 5.22 4.43 1.30
N THR A 89 4.65 3.55 2.11
CA THR A 89 3.22 3.27 2.13
C THR A 89 2.41 4.41 2.75
N GLY A 90 3.06 5.28 3.53
CA GLY A 90 2.38 6.33 4.29
C GLY A 90 1.36 5.74 5.25
N SER A 91 0.24 6.42 5.41
CA SER A 91 -0.83 6.03 6.36
C SER A 91 -1.53 4.72 6.02
N SER A 92 -1.38 4.18 4.81
CA SER A 92 -1.92 2.87 4.46
C SER A 92 -1.26 1.71 5.24
N GLN A 93 -0.11 1.97 5.87
CA GLN A 93 0.55 1.01 6.77
C GLN A 93 -0.14 0.88 8.13
N LYS A 94 -0.89 1.88 8.59
CA LYS A 94 -1.49 1.91 9.93
C LYS A 94 -2.40 0.71 10.23
N PRO A 95 -3.29 0.28 9.33
CA PRO A 95 -4.10 -0.92 9.57
C PRO A 95 -3.26 -2.16 9.84
N ILE A 96 -2.17 -2.34 9.08
CA ILE A 96 -1.35 -3.56 9.10
C ILE A 96 -0.43 -3.61 10.32
N SER A 97 0.28 -2.49 10.61
CA SER A 97 1.33 -2.48 11.63
C SER A 97 0.89 -1.94 12.98
N VAL A 98 -0.29 -1.32 13.07
CA VAL A 98 -0.77 -0.68 14.30
C VAL A 98 -2.10 -1.28 14.77
N TYR A 99 -3.14 -1.15 13.95
CA TYR A 99 -4.50 -1.47 14.44
C TYR A 99 -4.81 -2.97 14.45
N ALA A 100 -4.45 -3.70 13.39
CA ALA A 100 -4.63 -5.16 13.38
C ALA A 100 -3.87 -5.84 14.54
N PRO A 101 -2.56 -5.57 14.76
CA PRO A 101 -1.86 -6.13 15.92
C PRO A 101 -2.43 -5.66 17.26
N ALA A 102 -2.97 -4.44 17.37
CA ALA A 102 -3.60 -3.99 18.60
C ALA A 102 -4.85 -4.80 18.93
N PHE A 103 -5.67 -5.06 17.93
CA PHE A 103 -6.89 -5.88 18.11
C PHE A 103 -6.55 -7.36 18.36
N GLU A 104 -5.56 -7.90 17.66
CA GLU A 104 -5.09 -9.28 17.83
C GLU A 104 -4.49 -9.53 19.22
N LYS A 105 -3.68 -8.60 19.71
CA LYS A 105 -3.07 -8.68 21.05
C LYS A 105 -4.10 -8.75 22.17
N GLY A 106 -5.29 -8.22 21.92
CA GLY A 106 -6.36 -8.10 22.91
C GLY A 106 -6.24 -6.83 23.78
N GLY A 107 -7.35 -6.47 24.42
CA GLY A 107 -7.46 -5.24 25.22
C GLY A 107 -7.73 -3.98 24.42
N PHE A 108 -7.71 -4.04 23.08
CA PHE A 108 -8.06 -2.95 22.19
C PHE A 108 -9.26 -3.31 21.33
N SER A 109 -10.07 -2.30 21.05
CA SER A 109 -11.21 -2.38 20.14
C SER A 109 -11.37 -1.04 19.43
N PRO A 110 -12.21 -0.95 18.39
CA PRO A 110 -12.52 0.34 17.76
C PRO A 110 -13.05 1.39 18.74
N ALA A 111 -13.70 0.99 19.83
CA ALA A 111 -14.23 1.88 20.87
C ALA A 111 -13.19 2.29 21.91
N THR A 112 -12.01 1.66 21.94
CA THR A 112 -10.93 2.01 22.88
C THR A 112 -10.51 3.44 22.68
N VAL A 113 -10.46 4.22 23.78
CA VAL A 113 -10.03 5.60 23.78
C VAL A 113 -8.51 5.68 23.95
N ILE A 114 -7.85 6.39 23.04
CA ILE A 114 -6.40 6.58 22.99
C ILE A 114 -6.10 8.08 23.04
N LYS A 115 -4.94 8.44 23.58
CA LYS A 115 -4.46 9.83 23.61
C LYS A 115 -4.27 10.37 22.18
N ASP A 116 -4.92 11.48 21.86
CA ASP A 116 -4.67 12.30 20.67
C ASP A 116 -3.74 13.44 21.03
N MET A 117 -2.52 13.10 21.43
CA MET A 117 -1.46 14.01 21.87
C MET A 117 -0.12 13.53 21.28
N PRO A 118 0.87 14.41 21.13
CA PRO A 118 2.22 14.01 20.73
C PRO A 118 2.76 12.91 21.66
N VAL A 119 3.51 11.98 21.11
CA VAL A 119 4.27 10.98 21.88
C VAL A 119 5.48 11.65 22.54
N GLU A 120 6.11 12.57 21.81
CA GLU A 120 7.30 13.31 22.25
C GLU A 120 7.40 14.67 21.53
N TYR A 121 8.38 15.46 21.94
CA TYR A 121 8.76 16.71 21.27
C TYR A 121 10.21 16.60 20.80
N ILE A 122 10.46 16.81 19.51
CA ILE A 122 11.78 16.83 18.90
C ILE A 122 12.11 18.28 18.54
N ASP A 123 13.13 18.85 19.16
CA ASP A 123 13.52 20.26 19.01
C ASP A 123 12.33 21.23 19.17
N GLY A 124 11.50 21.00 20.19
CA GLY A 124 10.30 21.77 20.46
C GLY A 124 9.13 21.54 19.51
N THR A 125 9.28 20.64 18.55
CA THR A 125 8.24 20.27 17.59
C THR A 125 7.51 19.02 18.04
N PRO A 126 6.17 19.04 18.12
CA PRO A 126 5.41 17.85 18.52
C PRO A 126 5.56 16.73 17.50
N PHE A 127 5.76 15.48 17.98
CA PHE A 127 5.87 14.28 17.16
C PHE A 127 4.94 13.16 17.69
N PRO A 128 4.18 12.47 16.80
CA PRO A 128 3.94 12.86 15.42
C PRO A 128 3.00 14.07 15.32
N ARG A 129 3.08 14.79 14.24
CA ARG A 129 2.08 15.82 13.91
C ARG A 129 0.86 15.18 13.28
N ASN A 130 -0.33 15.59 13.70
CA ASN A 130 -1.56 15.36 12.96
C ASN A 130 -1.56 16.23 11.67
N ASP A 131 -2.28 15.80 10.64
CA ASP A 131 -2.34 16.49 9.36
C ASP A 131 -2.90 17.93 9.50
N ASN A 132 -3.99 18.07 10.27
CA ASN A 132 -4.60 19.36 10.62
C ASN A 132 -3.82 20.15 11.69
N ARG A 133 -2.71 19.59 12.24
CA ARG A 133 -1.87 20.17 13.31
C ARG A 133 -2.59 20.42 14.65
N GLU A 134 -3.75 19.81 14.84
CA GLU A 134 -4.54 19.91 16.05
C GLU A 134 -4.51 18.59 16.84
N TYR A 135 -4.69 18.69 18.16
CA TYR A 135 -4.78 17.56 19.08
C TYR A 135 -6.04 17.69 19.92
N ASN A 136 -6.77 16.60 20.11
CA ASN A 136 -8.07 16.59 20.79
C ASN A 136 -8.02 15.85 22.15
N TYR A 137 -6.85 15.80 22.79
CA TYR A 137 -6.57 15.10 24.05
C TYR A 137 -6.80 13.60 23.99
N SER A 138 -7.97 13.15 23.58
CA SER A 138 -8.31 11.73 23.44
C SER A 138 -9.41 11.51 22.41
N ARG A 139 -9.32 10.39 21.69
CA ARG A 139 -10.31 9.92 20.70
C ARG A 139 -10.40 8.41 20.71
N THR A 140 -11.47 7.84 20.17
CA THR A 140 -11.57 6.40 19.92
C THR A 140 -10.62 5.99 18.80
N ILE A 141 -10.16 4.75 18.82
CA ILE A 141 -9.40 4.14 17.72
C ILE A 141 -10.20 4.24 16.42
N PHE A 142 -11.51 4.01 16.45
CA PHE A 142 -12.39 4.16 15.29
C PHE A 142 -12.24 5.56 14.65
N SER A 143 -12.35 6.63 15.45
CA SER A 143 -12.15 7.99 14.96
C SER A 143 -10.73 8.21 14.42
N GLY A 144 -9.73 7.60 15.08
CA GLY A 144 -8.33 7.62 14.63
C GLY A 144 -8.12 6.97 13.27
N ILE A 145 -8.81 5.87 12.99
CA ILE A 145 -8.77 5.17 11.70
C ILE A 145 -9.46 6.01 10.62
N VAL A 146 -10.70 6.43 10.87
CA VAL A 146 -11.52 7.19 9.89
C VAL A 146 -10.83 8.48 9.45
N SER A 147 -10.24 9.22 10.40
CA SER A 147 -9.55 10.48 10.12
C SER A 147 -8.05 10.34 9.95
N SER A 148 -7.53 9.11 9.92
CA SER A 148 -6.09 8.82 9.78
C SER A 148 -5.19 9.60 10.75
N VAL A 149 -5.63 9.75 12.01
CA VAL A 149 -4.96 10.57 13.03
C VAL A 149 -3.60 9.97 13.41
N ASN A 150 -2.52 10.73 13.21
CA ASN A 150 -1.16 10.25 13.43
C ASN A 150 -0.86 9.99 14.92
N ALA A 151 -1.30 10.88 15.78
CA ALA A 151 -1.08 10.76 17.23
C ALA A 151 -1.78 9.53 17.81
N ILE A 152 -3.01 9.21 17.38
CA ILE A 152 -3.71 7.99 17.79
C ILE A 152 -2.94 6.75 17.34
N SER A 153 -2.48 6.71 16.09
CA SER A 153 -1.71 5.58 15.58
C SER A 153 -0.41 5.37 16.34
N ALA A 154 0.34 6.44 16.60
CA ALA A 154 1.60 6.36 17.32
C ALA A 154 1.39 5.92 18.78
N ASN A 155 0.43 6.52 19.51
CA ASN A 155 0.14 6.14 20.89
C ASN A 155 -0.39 4.68 20.98
N THR A 156 -1.18 4.22 19.99
CA THR A 156 -1.61 2.82 19.91
C THR A 156 -0.40 1.89 19.69
N LEU A 157 0.48 2.25 18.76
CA LEU A 157 1.69 1.47 18.49
C LEU A 157 2.62 1.40 19.72
N MET A 158 2.79 2.49 20.44
CA MET A 158 3.55 2.52 21.69
C MET A 158 2.93 1.61 22.77
N ALA A 159 1.60 1.59 22.87
CA ALA A 159 0.89 0.75 23.83
C ALA A 159 1.04 -0.76 23.55
N ILE A 160 1.11 -1.17 22.30
CA ILE A 160 1.36 -2.59 21.93
C ILE A 160 2.85 -2.92 21.80
N THR A 161 3.71 -1.96 21.75
CA THR A 161 5.13 -1.90 21.40
C THR A 161 5.41 -1.95 19.88
N PRO A 162 6.34 -1.13 19.39
CA PRO A 162 6.75 -1.13 17.97
C PRO A 162 7.26 -2.50 17.50
N SER A 163 7.98 -3.21 18.36
CA SER A 163 8.49 -4.57 18.05
C SER A 163 7.38 -5.57 17.80
N TYR A 164 6.30 -5.49 18.55
CA TYR A 164 5.13 -6.36 18.32
C TYR A 164 4.44 -6.03 16.99
N GLY A 165 4.18 -4.74 16.72
CA GLY A 165 3.59 -4.30 15.45
C GLY A 165 4.44 -4.72 14.24
N TYR A 166 5.77 -4.58 14.33
CA TYR A 166 6.70 -5.04 13.29
C TYR A 166 6.63 -6.56 13.09
N SER A 167 6.71 -7.33 14.17
CA SER A 167 6.66 -8.79 14.10
C SER A 167 5.36 -9.29 13.50
N PHE A 168 4.22 -8.70 13.93
CA PHE A 168 2.91 -9.04 13.40
C PHE A 168 2.83 -8.78 11.89
N ALA A 169 3.27 -7.59 11.43
CA ALA A 169 3.27 -7.24 10.01
C ALA A 169 4.15 -8.22 9.21
N LYS A 170 5.36 -8.50 9.70
CA LYS A 170 6.31 -9.40 9.04
C LYS A 170 5.79 -10.84 8.92
N TYR A 171 5.19 -11.40 9.98
CA TYR A 171 4.74 -12.80 9.98
C TYR A 171 3.45 -13.03 9.20
N ASN A 172 2.56 -12.03 9.15
CA ASN A 172 1.26 -12.19 8.51
C ASN A 172 1.21 -11.66 7.08
N PHE A 173 2.11 -10.74 6.72
CA PHE A 173 2.07 -10.07 5.40
C PHE A 173 3.40 -10.15 4.62
N GLY A 174 4.48 -10.62 5.21
CA GLY A 174 5.78 -10.81 4.55
C GLY A 174 6.79 -9.71 4.85
#